data_97f378ba0e92f9e022e95a56162ec5fb
#
_entry.id   97f378ba0e92f9e022e95a56162ec5fb
#
_cell.length_a   1.000
_cell.length_b   1.000
_cell.length_c   1.000
_cell.angle_alpha   90.00
_cell.angle_beta   90.00
_cell.angle_gamma   90.00
#
_symmetry.space_group_name_H-M   'P 1'
#
loop_
_entity.id
_entity.type
_entity.pdbx_description
1 polymer ?
#
loop_
_entity_poly.entity_id
_entity_poly.type
_entity_poly.pdbx_seq_one_letter_code
_entity_poly.pdbx_strand_id
1 'polypeptide(L)'
;MAVLKRRVIYASLLAALPALAPAADPPVTLSVRPLLCVLDKGATSCMMTFDVRWKSAVTAEYCLNDGGQPAPLRCWPSARSGDLQQQRQVSEEFRYWLTPATGADRLAEVKISVLRVDSADRRRERRARHVWDVL
;
A
#
# COMPACT_ATOMS: atom_id res chain seq x y z
N MET A 1 20.56 -59.91 -52.90
CA MET A 1 19.27 -59.37 -52.49
C MET A 1 19.45 -58.63 -51.18
N ALA A 2 19.50 -57.28 -51.18
CA ALA A 2 19.69 -56.46 -50.00
C ALA A 2 18.33 -56.01 -49.49
N VAL A 3 17.98 -56.48 -48.28
CA VAL A 3 16.74 -56.05 -47.60
C VAL A 3 17.01 -54.71 -46.85
N LEU A 4 16.45 -53.63 -47.37
CA LEU A 4 16.55 -52.30 -46.76
C LEU A 4 15.58 -52.19 -45.57
N LYS A 5 16.07 -52.29 -44.35
CA LYS A 5 15.28 -52.03 -43.14
C LYS A 5 15.05 -50.53 -42.95
N ARG A 6 13.84 -50.05 -43.25
CA ARG A 6 13.37 -48.69 -42.91
C ARG A 6 13.22 -48.59 -41.40
N ARG A 7 14.09 -47.79 -40.75
CA ARG A 7 13.91 -47.38 -39.37
C ARG A 7 12.96 -46.19 -39.33
N VAL A 8 11.78 -46.39 -38.79
CA VAL A 8 10.83 -45.33 -38.49
C VAL A 8 11.26 -44.68 -37.16
N ILE A 9 11.72 -43.46 -37.23
CA ILE A 9 12.06 -42.68 -36.04
C ILE A 9 10.79 -41.96 -35.61
N TYR A 10 10.19 -42.40 -34.49
CA TYR A 10 9.12 -41.66 -33.84
C TYR A 10 9.74 -40.48 -33.06
N ALA A 11 9.62 -39.29 -33.56
CA ALA A 11 9.94 -38.07 -32.84
C ALA A 11 8.80 -37.78 -31.86
N SER A 12 9.00 -38.10 -30.59
CA SER A 12 8.09 -37.73 -29.53
C SER A 12 8.21 -36.20 -29.24
N LEU A 13 7.26 -35.40 -29.70
CA LEU A 13 7.11 -34.02 -29.28
C LEU A 13 6.58 -34.01 -27.85
N LEU A 14 7.45 -33.79 -26.87
CA LEU A 14 7.04 -33.40 -25.50
C LEU A 14 6.62 -31.93 -25.55
N ALA A 15 5.31 -31.67 -25.55
CA ALA A 15 4.74 -30.38 -25.32
C ALA A 15 4.95 -29.99 -23.84
N ALA A 16 5.93 -29.12 -23.58
CA ALA A 16 6.10 -28.48 -22.26
C ALA A 16 4.98 -27.48 -22.03
N LEU A 17 4.01 -27.84 -21.19
CA LEU A 17 2.99 -26.89 -20.70
C LEU A 17 3.67 -25.89 -19.75
N PRO A 18 3.53 -24.59 -19.97
CA PRO A 18 4.00 -23.60 -19.01
C PRO A 18 3.16 -23.75 -17.74
N ALA A 19 3.80 -24.10 -16.63
CA ALA A 19 3.18 -24.08 -15.32
C ALA A 19 2.86 -22.61 -14.96
N LEU A 20 1.58 -22.25 -14.88
CA LEU A 20 1.14 -21.00 -14.30
C LEU A 20 1.50 -21.02 -12.82
N ALA A 21 2.56 -20.30 -12.44
CA ALA A 21 2.90 -20.09 -11.04
C ALA A 21 1.80 -19.26 -10.38
N PRO A 22 1.24 -19.66 -9.21
CA PRO A 22 0.30 -18.82 -8.49
C PRO A 22 0.98 -17.50 -8.12
N ALA A 23 0.24 -16.39 -8.30
CA ALA A 23 0.72 -15.08 -7.86
C ALA A 23 0.95 -15.14 -6.34
N ALA A 24 2.20 -14.94 -5.89
CA ALA A 24 2.55 -14.90 -4.48
C ALA A 24 1.93 -13.64 -3.86
N ASP A 25 1.30 -13.78 -2.67
CA ASP A 25 0.91 -12.64 -1.85
C ASP A 25 2.14 -11.76 -1.56
N PRO A 26 1.98 -10.42 -1.50
CA PRO A 26 3.11 -9.56 -1.16
C PRO A 26 3.70 -10.01 0.19
N PRO A 27 5.03 -10.19 0.31
CA PRO A 27 5.67 -10.72 1.50
C PRO A 27 5.53 -9.80 2.72
N VAL A 28 5.21 -8.52 2.50
CA VAL A 28 5.04 -7.49 3.53
C VAL A 28 3.75 -6.72 3.30
N THR A 29 2.97 -6.56 4.37
CA THR A 29 1.77 -5.73 4.39
C THR A 29 1.93 -4.59 5.39
N LEU A 30 1.49 -3.40 5.02
CA LEU A 30 1.46 -2.21 5.87
C LEU A 30 0.04 -1.66 5.90
N SER A 31 -0.48 -1.38 7.08
CA SER A 31 -1.77 -0.74 7.29
C SER A 31 -1.65 0.47 8.20
N VAL A 32 -2.36 1.53 7.88
CA VAL A 32 -2.38 2.76 8.66
C VAL A 32 -3.81 3.23 8.82
N ARG A 33 -4.17 3.70 9.99
CA ARG A 33 -5.47 4.33 10.25
C ARG A 33 -5.31 5.56 11.13
N PRO A 34 -6.02 6.65 10.85
CA PRO A 34 -6.88 6.91 9.68
C PRO A 34 -6.06 7.19 8.41
N LEU A 35 -6.73 7.21 7.23
CA LEU A 35 -6.08 7.45 5.93
C LEU A 35 -6.34 8.86 5.39
N LEU A 36 -7.23 9.62 6.02
CA LEU A 36 -7.74 10.88 5.51
C LEU A 36 -7.76 11.94 6.60
N CYS A 37 -7.17 13.10 6.31
CA CYS A 37 -7.38 14.35 7.04
C CYS A 37 -8.38 15.20 6.26
N VAL A 38 -9.44 15.63 6.92
CA VAL A 38 -10.44 16.56 6.34
C VAL A 38 -10.22 17.94 6.94
N LEU A 39 -9.89 18.91 6.10
CA LEU A 39 -9.70 20.31 6.49
C LEU A 39 -10.95 21.11 6.16
N ASP A 40 -11.58 21.68 7.18
CA ASP A 40 -12.65 22.65 7.02
C ASP A 40 -12.10 23.99 6.49
N LYS A 41 -13.00 24.82 5.98
CA LYS A 41 -12.64 26.16 5.49
C LYS A 41 -11.89 26.96 6.56
N GLY A 42 -10.70 27.45 6.19
CA GLY A 42 -9.83 28.22 7.07
C GLY A 42 -8.92 27.37 7.95
N ALA A 43 -9.11 26.05 8.02
CA ALA A 43 -8.18 25.16 8.68
C ALA A 43 -6.94 24.92 7.80
N THR A 44 -5.76 24.92 8.41
CA THR A 44 -4.49 24.71 7.71
C THR A 44 -3.89 23.34 7.97
N SER A 45 -4.31 22.66 9.03
CA SER A 45 -3.80 21.34 9.42
C SER A 45 -4.79 20.57 10.29
N CYS A 46 -4.60 19.25 10.35
CA CYS A 46 -5.25 18.34 11.28
C CYS A 46 -4.23 17.82 12.29
N MET A 47 -4.59 17.72 13.55
CA MET A 47 -3.85 16.92 14.52
C MET A 47 -4.44 15.50 14.51
N MET A 48 -3.65 14.51 14.10
CA MET A 48 -4.10 13.12 13.93
C MET A 48 -3.21 12.16 14.70
N THR A 49 -3.82 11.12 15.22
CA THR A 49 -3.12 9.98 15.81
C THR A 49 -3.25 8.79 14.86
N PHE A 50 -2.13 8.34 14.34
CA PHE A 50 -2.05 7.22 13.41
C PHE A 50 -1.69 5.93 14.13
N ASP A 51 -2.45 4.88 13.87
CA ASP A 51 -2.09 3.51 14.21
C ASP A 51 -1.49 2.85 12.97
N VAL A 52 -0.20 2.58 13.04
CA VAL A 52 0.56 1.93 11.97
C VAL A 52 0.84 0.48 12.37
N ARG A 53 0.50 -0.46 11.51
CA ARG A 53 0.75 -1.89 11.71
C ARG A 53 1.32 -2.52 10.46
N TRP A 54 2.26 -3.44 10.65
CA TRP A 54 2.84 -4.17 9.54
C TRP A 54 3.03 -5.66 9.88
N LYS A 55 3.05 -6.48 8.84
CA LYS A 55 3.31 -7.92 8.92
C LYS A 55 4.19 -8.36 7.77
N SER A 56 5.04 -9.34 8.02
CA SER A 56 5.89 -9.97 7.02
C SER A 56 5.84 -11.50 7.14
N ALA A 57 6.02 -12.19 6.03
CA ALA A 57 6.20 -13.64 6.01
C ALA A 57 7.59 -14.06 6.50
N VAL A 58 8.56 -13.15 6.48
CA VAL A 58 9.97 -13.40 6.82
C VAL A 58 10.38 -12.62 8.05
N THR A 59 11.07 -13.28 8.99
CA THR A 59 11.69 -12.62 10.13
C THR A 59 12.96 -11.90 9.67
N ALA A 60 12.99 -10.58 9.82
CA ALA A 60 14.14 -9.74 9.46
C ALA A 60 14.08 -8.42 10.22
N GLU A 61 15.04 -7.55 9.96
CA GLU A 61 14.98 -6.18 10.44
C GLU A 61 14.21 -5.30 9.45
N TYR A 62 13.22 -4.58 9.98
CA TYR A 62 12.37 -3.66 9.22
C TYR A 62 12.35 -2.28 9.86
N CYS A 63 12.36 -1.24 9.04
CA CYS A 63 12.27 0.15 9.47
C CYS A 63 11.08 0.86 8.84
N LEU A 64 10.33 1.59 9.66
CA LEU A 64 9.20 2.43 9.24
C LEU A 64 9.67 3.87 9.02
N ASN A 65 9.27 4.46 7.90
CA ASN A 65 9.62 5.81 7.48
C ASN A 65 8.36 6.61 7.12
N ASP A 66 8.44 7.93 7.24
CA ASP A 66 7.36 8.85 6.84
C ASP A 66 7.81 10.02 5.96
N GLY A 67 9.11 10.12 5.65
CA GLY A 67 9.68 11.18 4.84
C GLY A 67 9.82 12.53 5.53
N GLY A 68 9.37 12.69 6.76
CA GLY A 68 9.52 13.93 7.53
C GLY A 68 10.93 14.17 8.04
N GLN A 69 11.74 13.13 8.07
CA GLN A 69 13.13 13.18 8.49
C GLN A 69 13.95 12.07 7.81
N PRO A 70 15.28 12.24 7.67
CA PRO A 70 16.13 11.24 7.03
C PRO A 70 16.19 9.91 7.77
N ALA A 71 16.07 9.94 9.11
CA ALA A 71 16.08 8.74 9.94
C ALA A 71 14.70 8.07 9.94
N PRO A 72 14.64 6.72 10.05
CA PRO A 72 13.37 6.02 10.23
C PRO A 72 12.72 6.39 11.56
N LEU A 73 11.39 6.29 11.61
CA LEU A 73 10.61 6.52 12.84
C LEU A 73 10.88 5.44 13.88
N ARG A 74 10.95 4.19 13.44
CA ARG A 74 11.24 3.03 14.26
C ARG A 74 11.78 1.89 13.42
N CYS A 75 12.72 1.13 14.00
CA CYS A 75 13.20 -0.14 13.45
C CYS A 75 12.93 -1.28 14.42
N TRP A 76 12.61 -2.46 13.87
CA TRP A 76 12.44 -3.72 14.61
C TRP A 76 13.54 -4.68 14.17
N PRO A 77 14.50 -5.01 15.03
CA PRO A 77 15.75 -5.70 14.62
C PRO A 77 15.54 -7.17 14.21
N SER A 78 14.51 -7.82 14.69
CA SER A 78 14.20 -9.20 14.34
C SER A 78 12.73 -9.46 14.60
N ALA A 79 11.90 -9.22 13.58
CA ALA A 79 10.45 -9.28 13.73
C ALA A 79 9.76 -9.74 12.45
N ARG A 80 8.53 -10.22 12.61
CA ARG A 80 7.58 -10.53 11.52
C ARG A 80 6.37 -9.61 11.53
N SER A 81 6.25 -8.79 12.56
CA SER A 81 5.20 -7.80 12.71
C SER A 81 5.64 -6.69 13.65
N GLY A 82 5.01 -5.54 13.53
CA GLY A 82 5.21 -4.43 14.44
C GLY A 82 4.06 -3.46 14.38
N ASP A 83 4.01 -2.60 15.37
CA ASP A 83 3.04 -1.52 15.47
C ASP A 83 3.70 -0.26 16.00
N LEU A 84 3.15 0.88 15.62
CA LEU A 84 3.56 2.19 16.11
C LEU A 84 2.34 3.10 16.14
N GLN A 85 2.16 3.79 17.25
CA GLN A 85 1.21 4.90 17.34
C GLN A 85 1.98 6.22 17.24
N GLN A 86 1.57 7.09 16.32
CA GLN A 86 2.19 8.38 16.11
C GLN A 86 1.16 9.49 16.07
N GLN A 87 1.34 10.51 16.91
CA GLN A 87 0.59 11.76 16.80
C GLN A 87 1.35 12.72 15.88
N ARG A 88 0.66 13.28 14.90
CA ARG A 88 1.26 14.14 13.89
C ARG A 88 0.29 15.23 13.43
N GLN A 89 0.81 16.42 13.21
CA GLN A 89 0.11 17.51 12.54
C GLN A 89 0.24 17.31 11.01
N VAL A 90 -0.90 17.25 10.32
CA VAL A 90 -0.98 16.98 8.89
C VAL A 90 -1.54 18.19 8.18
N SER A 91 -0.80 18.77 7.24
CA SER A 91 -1.20 19.89 6.38
C SER A 91 -1.21 19.51 4.90
N GLU A 92 -0.44 18.50 4.53
CA GLU A 92 -0.27 18.01 3.17
C GLU A 92 -0.30 16.49 3.16
N GLU A 93 -0.58 15.88 1.99
CA GLU A 93 -0.48 14.45 1.85
C GLU A 93 0.95 13.96 2.06
N PHE A 94 1.08 12.79 2.65
CA PHE A 94 2.36 12.13 2.89
C PHE A 94 2.19 10.61 2.86
N ARG A 95 3.28 9.88 3.05
CA ARG A 95 3.29 8.42 2.97
C ARG A 95 4.05 7.83 4.12
N TYR A 96 3.56 6.68 4.58
CA TYR A 96 4.36 5.75 5.38
C TYR A 96 4.87 4.65 4.48
N TRP A 97 6.09 4.22 4.69
CA TRP A 97 6.64 3.05 3.99
C TRP A 97 7.58 2.26 4.87
N LEU A 98 7.64 0.95 4.60
CA LEU A 98 8.50 0.02 5.29
C LEU A 98 9.70 -0.34 4.40
N THR A 99 10.90 -0.32 4.97
CA THR A 99 12.14 -0.70 4.30
C THR A 99 12.85 -1.80 5.08
N PRO A 100 13.68 -2.65 4.42
CA PRO A 100 14.62 -3.48 5.13
C PRO A 100 15.72 -2.60 5.74
N ALA A 101 16.41 -3.09 6.79
CA ALA A 101 17.50 -2.35 7.43
C ALA A 101 18.69 -2.06 6.51
N THR A 102 18.93 -2.96 5.55
CA THR A 102 20.10 -2.95 4.66
C THR A 102 19.80 -2.39 3.27
N GLY A 103 18.66 -1.75 3.07
CA GLY A 103 18.29 -1.26 1.75
C GLY A 103 17.29 -0.09 1.80
N ALA A 104 17.18 0.59 0.66
CA ALA A 104 16.25 1.70 0.46
C ALA A 104 14.95 1.27 -0.25
N ASP A 105 14.79 -0.01 -0.57
CA ASP A 105 13.61 -0.52 -1.27
C ASP A 105 12.37 -0.43 -0.40
N ARG A 106 11.33 0.18 -0.94
CA ARG A 106 10.03 0.25 -0.26
C ARG A 106 9.30 -1.08 -0.42
N LEU A 107 9.20 -1.84 0.66
CA LEU A 107 8.55 -3.14 0.68
C LEU A 107 7.02 -3.03 0.70
N ALA A 108 6.52 -2.00 1.36
CA ALA A 108 5.11 -1.63 1.41
C ALA A 108 4.97 -0.14 1.68
N GLU A 109 3.91 0.46 1.16
CA GLU A 109 3.67 1.90 1.24
C GLU A 109 2.19 2.20 1.43
N VAL A 110 1.87 3.19 2.25
CA VAL A 110 0.50 3.69 2.46
C VAL A 110 0.49 5.22 2.36
N LYS A 111 -0.39 5.74 1.54
CA LYS A 111 -0.61 7.17 1.36
C LYS A 111 -1.67 7.70 2.33
N ILE A 112 -1.37 8.80 3.00
CA ILE A 112 -2.30 9.60 3.79
C ILE A 112 -2.72 10.80 2.97
N SER A 113 -4.03 10.95 2.76
CA SER A 113 -4.60 12.00 1.92
C SER A 113 -5.15 13.16 2.75
N VAL A 114 -5.14 14.35 2.17
CA VAL A 114 -5.74 15.56 2.75
C VAL A 114 -6.86 16.02 1.84
N LEU A 115 -8.06 16.14 2.37
CA LEU A 115 -9.23 16.67 1.69
C LEU A 115 -9.54 18.08 2.25
N ARG A 116 -9.56 19.08 1.37
CA ARG A 116 -9.99 20.44 1.69
C ARG A 116 -11.46 20.62 1.31
N VAL A 117 -12.29 20.99 2.26
CA VAL A 117 -13.73 21.20 2.03
C VAL A 117 -14.01 22.69 1.93
N ASP A 118 -14.39 23.15 0.74
CA ASP A 118 -14.86 24.51 0.52
C ASP A 118 -16.32 24.68 0.91
N SER A 119 -16.65 25.73 1.64
CA SER A 119 -18.01 26.04 2.09
C SER A 119 -19.00 26.31 0.95
N ALA A 120 -18.52 26.53 -0.27
CA ALA A 120 -19.35 26.71 -1.46
C ALA A 120 -20.11 25.43 -1.83
N ASP A 121 -19.52 24.25 -1.65
CA ASP A 121 -20.16 22.97 -1.93
C ASP A 121 -21.28 22.65 -0.93
N ARG A 122 -21.09 23.00 0.34
CA ARG A 122 -22.14 22.83 1.37
C ARG A 122 -23.38 23.72 1.10
N ARG A 123 -23.21 24.90 0.49
CA ARG A 123 -24.34 25.75 0.08
C ARG A 123 -25.11 25.19 -1.10
N ARG A 124 -24.44 24.54 -2.03
CA ARG A 124 -25.09 23.85 -3.16
C ARG A 124 -25.92 22.66 -2.69
N GLU A 125 -25.40 21.84 -1.80
CA GLU A 125 -26.15 20.71 -1.23
C GLU A 125 -27.38 21.17 -0.42
N ARG A 126 -27.29 22.23 0.35
CA ARG A 126 -28.42 22.78 1.10
C ARG A 126 -29.50 23.36 0.17
N ARG A 127 -29.14 23.99 -0.94
CA ARG A 127 -30.08 24.49 -1.93
C ARG A 127 -30.76 23.38 -2.69
N ALA A 128 -30.07 22.29 -2.99
CA ALA A 128 -30.66 21.13 -3.67
C ALA A 128 -31.70 20.39 -2.81
N ARG A 129 -31.57 20.41 -1.50
CA ARG A 129 -32.53 19.77 -0.58
C ARG A 129 -33.84 20.55 -0.43
N HIS A 130 -33.85 21.85 -0.67
CA HIS A 130 -35.07 22.68 -0.56
C HIS A 130 -35.98 22.63 -1.78
N VAL A 131 -35.55 22.08 -2.90
CA VAL A 131 -36.37 22.02 -4.13
C VAL A 131 -37.45 20.96 -4.05
N TRP A 132 -37.31 19.98 -3.17
CA TRP A 132 -38.31 18.87 -3.04
C TRP A 132 -39.35 19.06 -1.94
N ASP A 133 -39.20 20.10 -1.09
CA ASP A 133 -40.16 20.40 -0.01
C ASP A 133 -41.35 21.26 -0.46
N VAL A 134 -41.49 21.54 -1.75
CA VAL A 134 -42.56 22.43 -2.30
C VAL A 134 -43.57 21.70 -3.15
N LEU A 135 -43.64 20.38 -3.04
CA LEU A 135 -44.71 19.60 -3.72
C LEU A 135 -45.60 18.91 -2.71
#